data_d46bf3ac00bdbd705050ff6f5686c369
#
_entry.id   d46bf3ac00bdbd705050ff6f5686c369
#
_cell.length_a   1.000
_cell.length_b   1.000
_cell.length_c   1.000
_cell.angle_alpha   90.00
_cell.angle_beta   90.00
_cell.angle_gamma   90.00
#
_symmetry.space_group_name_H-M   'P 1'
#
loop_
_entity.id
_entity.type
_entity.pdbx_description
1 polymer ?
#
loop_
_entity_poly.entity_id
_entity_poly.type
_entity_poly.pdbx_seq_one_letter_code
_entity_poly.pdbx_strand_id
1 'polypeptide(L)'
;IVETRQSRVVRELVKGTTDSHAKLTRDVELHRMKKVQAYIAIRGAENTSELSDVPPKVMQAYSKTMRPVLNYRVNKTRWVVLRWPTPSMAQAANMSTEAFEDFYFDVCTFDYRRMAKAMKPLAKRMTKAKEVRLVGPGTDLTFSIAGMPAIPCAGDRNIPDGEVFSCPTKKSCNGTIQFNTTTLYAGTKFENVKLTLKDGKVIEATSNN
;
A
#
# COMPACT_ATOMS: atom_id res chain seq x y z
N ILE A 1 -11.64 -14.12 16.95
CA ILE A 1 -10.31 -14.76 16.83
C ILE A 1 -9.28 -13.64 16.93
N VAL A 2 -8.36 -13.77 17.86
CA VAL A 2 -7.22 -12.85 18.02
C VAL A 2 -5.96 -13.58 17.61
N GLU A 3 -5.13 -12.96 16.82
CA GLU A 3 -3.81 -13.46 16.40
C GLU A 3 -2.74 -12.42 16.61
N THR A 4 -1.60 -12.86 17.06
CA THR A 4 -0.38 -12.06 17.07
C THR A 4 0.61 -12.63 16.05
N ARG A 5 1.25 -11.78 15.27
CA ARG A 5 2.28 -12.18 14.30
C ARG A 5 3.56 -11.43 14.61
N GLN A 6 4.63 -12.14 14.77
CA GLN A 6 5.97 -11.58 14.94
C GLN A 6 6.71 -11.62 13.60
N SER A 7 7.30 -10.51 13.20
CA SER A 7 7.99 -10.40 11.90
C SER A 7 9.12 -11.42 11.75
N ARG A 8 9.86 -11.71 12.83
CA ARG A 8 10.92 -12.73 12.83
C ARG A 8 10.37 -14.13 12.54
N VAL A 9 9.23 -14.49 13.16
CA VAL A 9 8.59 -15.79 12.91
C VAL A 9 8.08 -15.86 11.47
N VAL A 10 7.47 -14.80 10.97
CA VAL A 10 7.02 -14.73 9.57
C VAL A 10 8.20 -14.87 8.60
N ARG A 11 9.34 -14.25 8.90
CA ARG A 11 10.56 -14.36 8.11
C ARG A 11 11.03 -15.82 8.00
N GLU A 12 11.15 -16.54 9.12
CA GLU A 12 11.56 -17.94 9.12
C GLU A 12 10.56 -18.85 8.40
N LEU A 13 9.27 -18.63 8.63
CA LEU A 13 8.22 -19.37 7.91
C LEU A 13 8.33 -19.18 6.39
N VAL A 14 8.53 -17.95 5.91
CA VAL A 14 8.63 -17.69 4.47
C VAL A 14 9.91 -18.25 3.89
N LYS A 15 11.06 -18.14 4.58
CA LYS A 15 12.35 -18.70 4.13
C LYS A 15 12.32 -20.21 4.02
N GLY A 16 11.72 -20.89 4.99
CA GLY A 16 11.64 -22.35 5.04
C GLY A 16 10.44 -22.95 4.31
N THR A 17 9.62 -22.13 3.65
CA THR A 17 8.36 -22.64 3.08
C THR A 17 8.60 -23.47 1.82
N THR A 18 7.87 -24.58 1.72
CA THR A 18 7.73 -25.37 0.49
C THR A 18 6.39 -25.03 -0.18
N ASP A 19 6.22 -25.40 -1.45
CA ASP A 19 4.95 -25.19 -2.16
C ASP A 19 3.78 -25.87 -1.47
N SER A 20 3.97 -27.09 -0.95
CA SER A 20 2.92 -27.82 -0.21
C SER A 20 2.57 -27.13 1.10
N HIS A 21 3.58 -26.65 1.84
CA HIS A 21 3.38 -25.91 3.08
C HIS A 21 2.65 -24.57 2.83
N ALA A 22 3.05 -23.81 1.82
CA ALA A 22 2.39 -22.57 1.46
C ALA A 22 0.92 -22.79 1.05
N LYS A 23 0.63 -23.88 0.31
CA LYS A 23 -0.75 -24.26 -0.06
C LYS A 23 -1.59 -24.63 1.14
N LEU A 24 -1.05 -25.45 2.06
CA LEU A 24 -1.76 -25.80 3.29
C LEU A 24 -2.07 -24.54 4.13
N THR A 25 -1.08 -23.67 4.31
CA THR A 25 -1.26 -22.40 5.02
C THR A 25 -2.36 -21.54 4.36
N ARG A 26 -2.33 -21.43 3.04
CA ARG A 26 -3.38 -20.72 2.28
C ARG A 26 -4.77 -21.31 2.55
N ASP A 27 -4.91 -22.63 2.52
CA ASP A 27 -6.22 -23.30 2.63
C ASP A 27 -6.81 -23.11 4.03
N VAL A 28 -5.99 -23.23 5.08
CA VAL A 28 -6.38 -22.95 6.46
C VAL A 28 -6.79 -21.47 6.63
N GLU A 29 -5.95 -20.55 6.14
CA GLU A 29 -6.23 -19.12 6.23
C GLU A 29 -7.49 -18.72 5.44
N LEU A 30 -7.67 -19.28 4.26
CA LEU A 30 -8.84 -19.00 3.43
C LEU A 30 -10.12 -19.55 4.06
N HIS A 31 -10.07 -20.78 4.64
CA HIS A 31 -11.20 -21.33 5.36
C HIS A 31 -11.59 -20.43 6.53
N ARG A 32 -10.63 -20.02 7.34
CA ARG A 32 -10.85 -19.11 8.46
C ARG A 32 -11.41 -17.75 7.99
N MET A 33 -10.85 -17.16 6.94
CA MET A 33 -11.30 -15.89 6.40
C MET A 33 -12.77 -15.95 5.91
N LYS A 34 -13.20 -17.09 5.38
CA LYS A 34 -14.60 -17.31 4.97
C LYS A 34 -15.60 -17.39 6.13
N LYS A 35 -15.13 -17.60 7.35
CA LYS A 35 -15.97 -17.71 8.56
C LYS A 35 -16.09 -16.41 9.34
N VAL A 36 -15.22 -15.43 9.10
CA VAL A 36 -15.25 -14.15 9.81
C VAL A 36 -16.03 -13.09 9.02
N GLN A 37 -16.77 -12.24 9.73
CA GLN A 37 -17.57 -11.16 9.16
C GLN A 37 -16.76 -9.86 9.01
N ALA A 38 -15.75 -9.70 9.85
CA ALA A 38 -14.90 -8.53 9.86
C ALA A 38 -13.44 -8.91 10.13
N TYR A 39 -12.52 -8.11 9.62
CA TYR A 39 -11.10 -8.26 9.80
C TYR A 39 -10.49 -6.93 10.26
N ILE A 40 -9.85 -6.94 11.41
CA ILE A 40 -9.13 -5.78 11.94
C ILE A 40 -7.65 -6.16 12.01
N ALA A 41 -6.79 -5.36 11.42
CA ALA A 41 -5.35 -5.51 11.54
C ALA A 41 -4.72 -4.26 12.15
N ILE A 42 -4.02 -4.46 13.25
CA ILE A 42 -3.13 -3.46 13.84
C ILE A 42 -1.70 -3.91 13.52
N ARG A 43 -1.00 -3.14 12.70
CA ARG A 43 0.33 -3.47 12.22
C ARG A 43 1.36 -2.59 12.91
N GLY A 44 2.38 -3.21 13.48
CA GLY A 44 3.55 -2.53 14.01
C GLY A 44 4.77 -3.41 13.72
N ALA A 45 5.85 -2.84 13.27
CA ALA A 45 7.10 -3.54 13.03
C ALA A 45 8.22 -2.83 13.77
N GLU A 46 8.98 -3.56 14.59
CA GLU A 46 10.18 -3.05 15.25
C GLU A 46 11.31 -2.80 14.25
N ASN A 47 11.37 -3.63 13.21
CA ASN A 47 12.34 -3.53 12.13
C ASN A 47 11.63 -3.59 10.78
N THR A 48 11.65 -2.50 10.03
CA THR A 48 11.03 -2.42 8.68
C THR A 48 11.75 -3.27 7.64
N SER A 49 12.99 -3.65 7.88
CA SER A 49 13.84 -4.45 7.00
C SER A 49 13.89 -5.94 7.36
N GLU A 50 13.04 -6.41 8.28
CA GLU A 50 13.09 -7.80 8.81
C GLU A 50 13.03 -8.89 7.72
N LEU A 51 12.42 -8.59 6.57
CA LEU A 51 12.27 -9.53 5.45
C LEU A 51 13.28 -9.28 4.31
N SER A 52 14.27 -8.39 4.49
CA SER A 52 15.18 -7.98 3.41
C SER A 52 16.10 -9.08 2.89
N ASP A 53 16.40 -10.08 3.71
CA ASP A 53 17.23 -11.23 3.36
C ASP A 53 16.44 -12.46 2.88
N VAL A 54 15.10 -12.32 2.75
CA VAL A 54 14.28 -13.35 2.11
C VAL A 54 14.44 -13.25 0.59
N PRO A 55 14.85 -14.33 -0.11
CA PRO A 55 15.05 -14.27 -1.55
C PRO A 55 13.77 -13.78 -2.28
N PRO A 56 13.87 -12.82 -3.22
CA PRO A 56 12.70 -12.25 -3.90
C PRO A 56 11.81 -13.29 -4.58
N LYS A 57 12.39 -14.34 -5.16
CA LYS A 57 11.64 -15.45 -5.77
C LYS A 57 10.77 -16.19 -4.77
N VAL A 58 11.29 -16.44 -3.56
CA VAL A 58 10.53 -17.10 -2.47
C VAL A 58 9.39 -16.23 -2.01
N MET A 59 9.67 -14.93 -1.79
CA MET A 59 8.65 -13.95 -1.40
C MET A 59 7.54 -13.83 -2.46
N GLN A 60 7.88 -13.79 -3.75
CA GLN A 60 6.90 -13.73 -4.83
C GLN A 60 6.05 -15.01 -4.90
N ALA A 61 6.66 -16.19 -4.80
CA ALA A 61 5.95 -17.46 -4.83
C ALA A 61 4.97 -17.57 -3.65
N TYR A 62 5.42 -17.25 -2.44
CA TYR A 62 4.59 -17.22 -1.25
C TYR A 62 3.42 -16.24 -1.40
N SER A 63 3.70 -15.01 -1.79
CA SER A 63 2.68 -13.97 -1.99
C SER A 63 1.65 -14.37 -3.04
N LYS A 64 2.08 -14.99 -4.14
CA LYS A 64 1.20 -15.52 -5.20
C LYS A 64 0.28 -16.61 -4.65
N THR A 65 0.82 -17.53 -3.86
CA THR A 65 0.05 -18.62 -3.23
C THR A 65 -0.98 -18.07 -2.22
N MET A 66 -0.64 -17.01 -1.47
CA MET A 66 -1.53 -16.39 -0.49
C MET A 66 -2.54 -15.40 -1.09
N ARG A 67 -2.44 -15.07 -2.37
CA ARG A 67 -3.31 -14.11 -3.06
C ARG A 67 -4.82 -14.39 -2.87
N PRO A 68 -5.32 -15.64 -2.92
CA PRO A 68 -6.75 -15.93 -2.70
C PRO A 68 -7.27 -15.47 -1.33
N VAL A 69 -6.46 -15.58 -0.28
CA VAL A 69 -6.81 -15.12 1.08
C VAL A 69 -6.96 -13.61 1.09
N LEU A 70 -5.98 -12.89 0.51
CA LEU A 70 -6.02 -11.44 0.38
C LEU A 70 -7.24 -10.98 -0.41
N ASN A 71 -7.50 -11.61 -1.57
CA ASN A 71 -8.63 -11.26 -2.42
C ASN A 71 -9.97 -11.48 -1.71
N TYR A 72 -10.11 -12.57 -0.96
CA TYR A 72 -11.33 -12.80 -0.18
C TYR A 72 -11.52 -11.72 0.88
N ARG A 73 -10.48 -11.43 1.67
CA ARG A 73 -10.50 -10.38 2.69
C ARG A 73 -10.93 -9.04 2.10
N VAL A 74 -10.29 -8.61 1.03
CA VAL A 74 -10.51 -7.27 0.43
C VAL A 74 -11.90 -7.15 -0.20
N ASN A 75 -12.39 -8.21 -0.86
CA ASN A 75 -13.60 -8.12 -1.67
C ASN A 75 -14.86 -8.67 -0.98
N LYS A 76 -14.72 -9.50 0.07
CA LYS A 76 -15.83 -10.23 0.67
C LYS A 76 -15.98 -10.02 2.18
N THR A 77 -15.02 -9.40 2.85
CA THR A 77 -15.03 -9.17 4.29
C THR A 77 -15.03 -7.68 4.58
N ARG A 78 -15.68 -7.24 5.63
CA ARG A 78 -15.47 -5.88 6.14
C ARG A 78 -14.08 -5.83 6.76
N TRP A 79 -13.26 -4.87 6.38
CA TRP A 79 -11.90 -4.82 6.92
C TRP A 79 -11.46 -3.40 7.21
N VAL A 80 -10.64 -3.28 8.25
CA VAL A 80 -9.85 -2.10 8.55
C VAL A 80 -8.42 -2.50 8.88
N VAL A 81 -7.48 -1.75 8.37
CA VAL A 81 -6.06 -1.89 8.64
C VAL A 81 -5.52 -0.57 9.17
N LEU A 82 -4.92 -0.63 10.34
CA LEU A 82 -4.23 0.51 10.93
C LEU A 82 -2.82 0.10 11.33
N ARG A 83 -1.96 1.09 11.52
CA ARG A 83 -0.62 0.89 12.04
C ARG A 83 -0.56 1.39 13.48
N TRP A 84 0.24 0.72 14.27
CA TRP A 84 0.65 1.22 15.57
C TRP A 84 1.97 1.98 15.39
N PRO A 85 2.11 3.20 15.90
CA PRO A 85 3.38 3.92 15.82
C PRO A 85 4.46 3.13 16.57
N THR A 86 5.58 2.91 15.93
CA THR A 86 6.70 2.16 16.49
C THR A 86 7.97 2.99 16.44
N PRO A 87 8.99 2.69 17.28
CA PRO A 87 10.28 3.36 17.20
C PRO A 87 10.90 3.33 15.80
N SER A 88 10.69 2.27 15.02
CA SER A 88 11.19 2.19 13.65
C SER A 88 10.51 3.20 12.71
N MET A 89 9.24 3.51 12.94
CA MET A 89 8.52 4.54 12.18
C MET A 89 8.99 5.94 12.57
N ALA A 90 9.16 6.21 13.86
CA ALA A 90 9.68 7.46 14.37
C ALA A 90 11.10 7.74 13.83
N GLN A 91 11.96 6.72 13.82
CA GLN A 91 13.30 6.79 13.27
C GLN A 91 13.29 7.08 11.76
N ALA A 92 12.40 6.44 10.99
CA ALA A 92 12.25 6.72 9.57
C ALA A 92 11.75 8.15 9.29
N ALA A 93 11.00 8.74 10.23
CA ALA A 93 10.52 10.11 10.18
C ALA A 93 11.53 11.14 10.75
N ASN A 94 12.69 10.69 11.26
CA ASN A 94 13.67 11.52 11.98
C ASN A 94 13.07 12.26 13.19
N MET A 95 12.19 11.59 13.93
CA MET A 95 11.51 12.12 15.11
C MET A 95 11.81 11.27 16.35
N SER A 96 11.65 11.85 17.54
CA SER A 96 11.58 11.05 18.76
C SER A 96 10.32 10.18 18.76
N THR A 97 10.33 9.08 19.51
CA THR A 97 9.19 8.16 19.58
C THR A 97 7.93 8.88 20.06
N GLU A 98 8.01 9.65 21.14
CA GLU A 98 6.87 10.39 21.70
C GLU A 98 6.31 11.43 20.72
N ALA A 99 7.18 12.25 20.11
CA ALA A 99 6.76 13.26 19.15
C ALA A 99 6.10 12.61 17.91
N PHE A 100 6.58 11.45 17.49
CA PHE A 100 5.96 10.72 16.39
C PHE A 100 4.63 10.11 16.78
N GLU A 101 4.49 9.57 18.00
CA GLU A 101 3.24 9.02 18.51
C GLU A 101 2.16 10.11 18.59
N ASP A 102 2.48 11.28 19.17
CA ASP A 102 1.57 12.42 19.25
C ASP A 102 1.08 12.83 17.86
N PHE A 103 2.01 13.08 16.94
CA PHE A 103 1.68 13.41 15.55
C PHE A 103 0.79 12.33 14.89
N TYR A 104 1.15 11.07 15.08
CA TYR A 104 0.47 9.96 14.44
C TYR A 104 -0.96 9.77 14.96
N PHE A 105 -1.16 9.89 16.28
CA PHE A 105 -2.47 9.79 16.88
C PHE A 105 -3.37 10.98 16.54
N ASP A 106 -2.81 12.18 16.44
CA ASP A 106 -3.56 13.35 15.95
C ASP A 106 -4.12 13.11 14.55
N VAL A 107 -3.32 12.54 13.66
CA VAL A 107 -3.75 12.18 12.30
C VAL A 107 -4.77 11.03 12.32
N CYS A 108 -4.56 10.01 13.14
CA CYS A 108 -5.45 8.84 13.22
C CYS A 108 -6.83 9.17 13.83
N THR A 109 -6.90 10.14 14.74
CA THR A 109 -8.12 10.55 15.43
C THR A 109 -8.82 11.75 14.78
N PHE A 110 -8.36 12.17 13.62
CA PHE A 110 -8.98 13.24 12.85
C PHE A 110 -10.46 12.99 12.55
N ASP A 111 -11.26 14.05 12.42
CA ASP A 111 -12.67 13.92 12.05
C ASP A 111 -12.84 13.48 10.58
N TYR A 112 -12.82 12.17 10.35
CA TYR A 112 -13.01 11.58 9.03
C TYR A 112 -14.37 11.87 8.40
N ARG A 113 -15.41 12.18 9.19
CA ARG A 113 -16.71 12.60 8.62
C ARG A 113 -16.62 13.98 7.99
N ARG A 114 -15.88 14.91 8.64
CA ARG A 114 -15.56 16.22 8.08
C ARG A 114 -14.70 16.09 6.84
N MET A 115 -13.67 15.23 6.89
CA MET A 115 -12.81 14.92 5.75
C MET A 115 -13.61 14.38 4.56
N ALA A 116 -14.48 13.40 4.77
CA ALA A 116 -15.34 12.83 3.73
C ALA A 116 -16.22 13.89 3.03
N LYS A 117 -16.72 14.89 3.79
CA LYS A 117 -17.46 16.02 3.20
C LYS A 117 -16.55 16.90 2.35
N ALA A 118 -15.36 17.21 2.85
CA ALA A 118 -14.38 18.07 2.15
C ALA A 118 -13.86 17.43 0.85
N MET A 119 -13.78 16.11 0.75
CA MET A 119 -13.33 15.37 -0.43
C MET A 119 -14.34 15.37 -1.59
N LYS A 120 -15.64 15.55 -1.31
CA LYS A 120 -16.69 15.44 -2.34
C LYS A 120 -16.49 16.33 -3.56
N PRO A 121 -16.12 17.62 -3.43
CA PRO A 121 -15.87 18.48 -4.59
C PRO A 121 -14.73 17.97 -5.45
N LEU A 122 -13.63 17.52 -4.84
CA LEU A 122 -12.47 16.96 -5.56
C LEU A 122 -12.86 15.68 -6.29
N ALA A 123 -13.49 14.73 -5.61
CA ALA A 123 -13.96 13.47 -6.20
C ALA A 123 -14.89 13.73 -7.40
N LYS A 124 -15.83 14.70 -7.26
CA LYS A 124 -16.72 15.10 -8.36
C LYS A 124 -15.96 15.69 -9.55
N ARG A 125 -14.96 16.53 -9.28
CA ARG A 125 -14.12 17.13 -10.33
C ARG A 125 -13.30 16.05 -11.05
N MET A 126 -12.64 15.17 -10.32
CA MET A 126 -11.86 14.06 -10.88
C MET A 126 -12.73 13.09 -11.70
N THR A 127 -13.91 12.73 -11.21
CA THR A 127 -14.84 11.83 -11.95
C THR A 127 -15.30 12.43 -13.29
N LYS A 128 -15.37 13.75 -13.39
CA LYS A 128 -15.74 14.45 -14.63
C LYS A 128 -14.56 14.71 -15.56
N ALA A 129 -13.35 14.65 -15.05
CA ALA A 129 -12.14 14.90 -15.83
C ALA A 129 -11.93 13.76 -16.83
N LYS A 130 -11.48 14.13 -18.02
CA LYS A 130 -11.11 13.16 -19.07
C LYS A 130 -9.61 12.91 -19.11
N GLU A 131 -8.84 13.95 -18.81
CA GLU A 131 -7.39 13.93 -18.87
C GLU A 131 -6.78 14.55 -17.62
N VAL A 132 -5.63 14.03 -17.24
CA VAL A 132 -4.78 14.55 -16.17
C VAL A 132 -3.38 14.74 -16.72
N ARG A 133 -2.78 15.88 -16.39
CA ARG A 133 -1.35 16.16 -16.63
C ARG A 133 -0.70 16.47 -15.28
N LEU A 134 0.38 15.78 -14.98
CA LEU A 134 1.22 16.00 -13.81
C LEU A 134 2.50 16.70 -14.28
N VAL A 135 2.80 17.87 -13.72
CA VAL A 135 4.00 18.64 -14.05
C VAL A 135 4.75 18.98 -12.76
N GLY A 136 6.05 18.74 -12.76
CA GLY A 136 6.94 19.04 -11.65
C GLY A 136 8.41 18.79 -12.04
N PRO A 137 9.37 18.99 -11.13
CA PRO A 137 10.76 18.70 -11.44
C PRO A 137 10.95 17.26 -11.93
N GLY A 138 11.48 17.09 -13.15
CA GLY A 138 11.66 15.77 -13.78
C GLY A 138 10.37 15.02 -14.17
N THR A 139 9.21 15.67 -14.03
CA THR A 139 7.89 15.06 -14.29
C THR A 139 7.11 15.90 -15.30
N ASP A 140 6.69 15.27 -16.38
CA ASP A 140 5.65 15.72 -17.30
C ASP A 140 4.95 14.48 -17.84
N LEU A 141 3.84 14.13 -17.21
CA LEU A 141 3.09 12.89 -17.48
C LEU A 141 1.63 13.23 -17.76
N THR A 142 1.13 12.74 -18.89
CA THR A 142 -0.28 12.90 -19.29
C THR A 142 -0.95 11.53 -19.38
N PHE A 143 -2.20 11.45 -18.92
CA PHE A 143 -3.00 10.23 -19.02
C PHE A 143 -4.50 10.53 -18.95
N SER A 144 -5.31 9.63 -19.50
CA SER A 144 -6.76 9.70 -19.40
C SER A 144 -7.29 8.99 -18.15
N ILE A 145 -8.28 9.59 -17.51
CA ILE A 145 -9.14 8.98 -16.48
C ILE A 145 -10.61 8.98 -16.91
N ALA A 146 -10.86 9.13 -18.21
CA ALA A 146 -12.22 9.18 -18.75
C ALA A 146 -13.00 7.90 -18.41
N GLY A 147 -14.18 8.04 -17.79
CA GLY A 147 -15.01 6.92 -17.34
C GLY A 147 -14.53 6.19 -16.09
N MET A 148 -13.40 6.62 -15.50
CA MET A 148 -12.90 6.04 -14.25
C MET A 148 -13.49 6.79 -13.06
N PRO A 149 -14.02 6.09 -12.03
CA PRO A 149 -14.50 6.75 -10.83
C PRO A 149 -13.34 7.32 -10.02
N ALA A 150 -13.58 8.44 -9.33
CA ALA A 150 -12.72 8.92 -8.27
C ALA A 150 -13.27 8.47 -6.92
N ILE A 151 -12.45 7.79 -6.14
CA ILE A 151 -12.85 7.15 -4.88
C ILE A 151 -12.25 7.93 -3.72
N PRO A 152 -13.08 8.55 -2.86
CA PRO A 152 -12.61 9.17 -1.63
C PRO A 152 -12.38 8.10 -0.57
N CYS A 153 -11.26 8.18 0.13
CA CYS A 153 -10.88 7.32 1.25
C CYS A 153 -10.85 8.14 2.54
N ALA A 154 -11.79 7.90 3.41
CA ALA A 154 -12.02 8.71 4.60
C ALA A 154 -12.11 7.87 5.88
N GLY A 155 -11.17 6.96 6.07
CA GLY A 155 -11.04 6.17 7.30
C GLY A 155 -11.95 4.94 7.39
N ASP A 156 -12.57 4.53 6.30
CA ASP A 156 -13.46 3.36 6.28
C ASP A 156 -12.72 2.02 6.08
N ARG A 157 -11.45 2.06 5.70
CA ARG A 157 -10.60 0.86 5.47
C ARG A 157 -9.19 0.99 6.00
N ASN A 158 -8.56 2.13 5.82
CA ASN A 158 -7.25 2.42 6.36
C ASN A 158 -7.32 3.54 7.38
N ILE A 159 -6.45 3.50 8.40
CA ILE A 159 -6.25 4.58 9.36
C ILE A 159 -4.72 4.70 9.59
N PRO A 160 -4.12 5.87 9.36
CA PRO A 160 -4.74 7.10 8.84
C PRO A 160 -5.14 6.95 7.36
N ASP A 161 -6.00 7.88 6.92
CA ASP A 161 -6.53 7.94 5.57
C ASP A 161 -6.62 9.42 5.12
N GLY A 162 -7.09 9.71 3.90
CA GLY A 162 -7.25 11.10 3.47
C GLY A 162 -6.94 11.33 1.99
N GLU A 163 -7.13 10.34 1.15
CA GLU A 163 -6.87 10.45 -0.28
C GLU A 163 -8.15 10.40 -1.13
N VAL A 164 -8.09 10.99 -2.30
CA VAL A 164 -9.04 10.72 -3.40
C VAL A 164 -8.23 10.14 -4.55
N PHE A 165 -8.51 8.92 -4.94
CA PHE A 165 -7.75 8.25 -5.98
C PHE A 165 -8.60 7.87 -7.19
N SER A 166 -7.93 7.72 -8.32
CA SER A 166 -8.47 7.15 -9.55
C SER A 166 -7.36 6.33 -10.22
N CYS A 167 -7.62 5.78 -11.39
CA CYS A 167 -6.57 5.11 -12.16
C CYS A 167 -6.58 5.56 -13.62
N PRO A 168 -5.41 5.56 -14.28
CA PRO A 168 -5.33 5.80 -15.71
C PRO A 168 -6.05 4.72 -16.51
N THR A 169 -6.68 5.12 -17.62
CA THR A 169 -7.14 4.13 -18.60
C THR A 169 -5.94 3.44 -19.25
N LYS A 170 -6.09 2.15 -19.51
CA LYS A 170 -5.02 1.36 -20.14
C LYS A 170 -4.57 2.00 -21.45
N LYS A 171 -3.27 2.06 -21.68
CA LYS A 171 -2.59 2.65 -22.84
C LYS A 171 -2.64 4.18 -22.94
N SER A 172 -3.13 4.91 -21.94
CA SER A 172 -3.22 6.38 -22.03
C SER A 172 -2.03 7.13 -21.44
N CYS A 173 -1.20 6.49 -20.63
CA CYS A 173 -0.07 7.15 -19.97
C CYS A 173 1.07 7.41 -20.95
N ASN A 174 1.47 8.69 -21.08
CA ASN A 174 2.59 9.10 -21.91
C ASN A 174 3.38 10.20 -21.18
N GLY A 175 4.71 10.11 -21.22
CA GLY A 175 5.61 11.09 -20.63
C GLY A 175 6.49 10.49 -19.52
N THR A 176 7.00 11.35 -18.67
CA THR A 176 7.97 10.96 -17.63
C THR A 176 7.46 11.34 -16.25
N ILE A 177 7.71 10.48 -15.27
CA ILE A 177 7.50 10.78 -13.85
C ILE A 177 8.78 10.48 -13.07
N GLN A 178 9.17 11.42 -12.21
CA GLN A 178 10.29 11.28 -11.27
C GLN A 178 9.81 11.44 -9.84
N PHE A 179 10.20 10.50 -9.00
CA PHE A 179 9.91 10.53 -7.57
C PHE A 179 11.10 11.11 -6.83
N ASN A 180 10.86 12.10 -5.96
CA ASN A 180 11.87 12.77 -5.15
C ASN A 180 11.93 12.25 -3.70
N THR A 181 11.11 11.26 -3.37
CA THR A 181 11.10 10.62 -2.06
C THR A 181 11.82 9.28 -2.10
N THR A 182 12.58 9.01 -1.04
CA THR A 182 13.14 7.68 -0.82
C THR A 182 12.03 6.68 -0.55
N THR A 183 12.14 5.49 -1.14
CA THR A 183 11.24 4.37 -0.84
C THR A 183 12.00 3.11 -0.49
N LEU A 184 11.42 2.30 0.38
CA LEU A 184 11.91 0.97 0.73
C LEU A 184 10.98 -0.07 0.12
N TYR A 185 11.48 -0.84 -0.83
CA TYR A 185 10.71 -1.90 -1.48
C TYR A 185 11.42 -3.24 -1.33
N ALA A 186 10.75 -4.21 -0.71
CA ALA A 186 11.28 -5.54 -0.42
C ALA A 186 12.67 -5.51 0.27
N GLY A 187 12.90 -4.55 1.17
CA GLY A 187 14.16 -4.37 1.89
C GLY A 187 15.25 -3.60 1.14
N THR A 188 15.02 -3.22 -0.12
CA THR A 188 15.95 -2.42 -0.91
C THR A 188 15.51 -0.95 -0.93
N LYS A 189 16.46 -0.04 -0.66
CA LYS A 189 16.24 1.40 -0.69
C LYS A 189 16.37 1.92 -2.12
N PHE A 190 15.36 2.60 -2.62
CA PHE A 190 15.37 3.27 -3.91
C PHE A 190 15.24 4.78 -3.74
N GLU A 191 16.00 5.52 -4.53
CA GLU A 191 16.00 6.99 -4.60
C GLU A 191 16.01 7.41 -6.08
N ASN A 192 15.49 8.61 -6.33
CA ASN A 192 15.48 9.19 -7.67
C ASN A 192 14.87 8.28 -8.74
N VAL A 193 13.84 7.52 -8.36
CA VAL A 193 13.15 6.65 -9.31
C VAL A 193 12.52 7.49 -10.40
N LYS A 194 12.91 7.23 -11.65
CA LYS A 194 12.38 7.90 -12.84
C LYS A 194 11.84 6.88 -13.81
N LEU A 195 10.63 7.09 -14.29
CA LEU A 195 9.96 6.20 -15.23
C LEU A 195 9.57 7.01 -16.48
N THR A 196 9.88 6.50 -17.66
CA THR A 196 9.36 7.00 -18.93
C THR A 196 8.28 6.03 -19.44
N LEU A 197 7.10 6.58 -19.74
CA LEU A 197 5.95 5.80 -20.19
C LEU A 197 5.56 6.18 -21.62
N LYS A 198 5.19 5.16 -22.39
CA LYS A 198 4.60 5.30 -23.73
C LYS A 198 3.46 4.32 -23.89
N ASP A 199 2.29 4.83 -24.28
CA ASP A 199 1.07 4.01 -24.47
C ASP A 199 0.77 3.10 -23.26
N GLY A 200 0.95 3.63 -22.03
CA GLY A 200 0.71 2.95 -20.77
C GLY A 200 1.74 1.87 -20.40
N LYS A 201 2.87 1.82 -21.09
CA LYS A 201 3.98 0.90 -20.76
C LYS A 201 5.19 1.70 -20.28
N VAL A 202 5.84 1.21 -19.27
CA VAL A 202 7.16 1.71 -18.88
C VAL A 202 8.16 1.22 -19.93
N ILE A 203 8.79 2.19 -20.64
CA ILE A 203 9.81 1.92 -21.66
C ILE A 203 11.22 2.16 -21.14
N GLU A 204 11.35 2.92 -20.06
CA GLU A 204 12.60 3.18 -19.37
C GLU A 204 12.34 3.33 -17.88
N ALA A 205 13.22 2.79 -17.06
CA ALA A 205 13.20 2.94 -15.61
C ALA A 205 14.62 3.09 -15.10
N THR A 206 14.87 4.12 -14.31
CA THR A 206 16.15 4.37 -13.66
C THR A 206 15.98 4.67 -12.18
N SER A 207 16.98 4.39 -11.39
CA SER A 207 17.08 4.71 -9.97
C SER A 207 18.55 4.74 -9.54
N ASN A 208 18.81 4.95 -8.25
CA ASN A 208 20.14 4.79 -7.64
C ASN A 208 20.60 3.31 -7.53
N ASN A 209 19.72 2.35 -7.76
CA ASN A 209 19.98 0.91 -7.77
C ASN A 209 19.55 0.29 -9.11
#